data_9ad7c112ad4f9cc90e1b1da8913a93cc
#
_entry.id   9ad7c112ad4f9cc90e1b1da8913a93cc
#
_cell.length_a   1.000
_cell.length_b   1.000
_cell.length_c   1.000
_cell.angle_alpha   90.00
_cell.angle_beta   90.00
_cell.angle_gamma   90.00
#
_symmetry.space_group_name_H-M   'P 1'
#
loop_
_entity.id
_entity.type
_entity.pdbx_description
1 polymer ?
#
loop_
_entity_poly.entity_id
_entity_poly.type
_entity_poly.pdbx_seq_one_letter_code
_entity_poly.pdbx_strand_id
1 'polypeptide(L)'
;MVANGMEMKFGIISDLHMEFQPWLHEPDPDIFYLNAGDTHPSPLMRDYFESLYKGKIFSVKGNHDYYGHSFRDADLDFPEPLDIEGIKIAGATLWTDISPVRWWDFKEYMMDYQNIKGMNYDRYMKAHETHKHYLFNSGADIWVIHHLPSFQSVHEDYRNSSGNDFFATEMSEWILDMKKPPKLIVHGHTHRACDYIIGSTRVICHPRGYPNENVWFQDYQPLIMEIE
;
A
#
# COMPACT_ATOMS: atom_id res chain seq x y z
N MET A 1 13.75 11.42 35.66
CA MET A 1 14.19 10.24 34.89
C MET A 1 13.44 10.35 33.59
N VAL A 2 14.11 10.76 32.51
CA VAL A 2 13.55 10.75 31.15
C VAL A 2 13.54 9.28 30.77
N ALA A 3 12.37 8.71 30.56
CA ALA A 3 12.26 7.38 29.96
C ALA A 3 13.01 7.45 28.61
N ASN A 4 14.04 6.65 28.45
CA ASN A 4 14.58 6.37 27.12
C ASN A 4 13.44 5.76 26.33
N GLY A 5 12.78 6.56 25.49
CA GLY A 5 11.86 6.03 24.51
C GLY A 5 12.65 5.07 23.62
N MET A 6 12.36 3.79 23.69
CA MET A 6 12.84 2.88 22.65
C MET A 6 12.19 3.36 21.35
N GLU A 7 13.00 3.82 20.41
CA GLU A 7 12.54 4.15 19.07
C GLU A 7 11.96 2.88 18.44
N MET A 8 10.68 2.94 18.04
CA MET A 8 10.02 1.79 17.43
C MET A 8 10.57 1.55 16.03
N LYS A 9 11.00 0.31 15.77
CA LYS A 9 11.48 -0.11 14.46
C LYS A 9 10.33 -0.63 13.61
N PHE A 10 10.27 -0.16 12.38
CA PHE A 10 9.32 -0.62 11.36
C PHE A 10 10.06 -1.34 10.23
N GLY A 11 9.50 -2.48 9.79
CA GLY A 11 9.95 -3.20 8.61
C GLY A 11 8.96 -2.99 7.46
N ILE A 12 9.37 -2.34 6.39
CA ILE A 12 8.53 -2.05 5.23
C ILE A 12 8.66 -3.16 4.21
N ILE A 13 7.51 -3.69 3.76
CA ILE A 13 7.40 -4.69 2.69
C ILE A 13 6.20 -4.39 1.80
N SER A 14 6.28 -4.75 0.52
CA SER A 14 5.15 -4.72 -0.41
C SER A 14 5.37 -5.64 -1.61
N ASP A 15 4.30 -5.90 -2.36
CA ASP A 15 4.34 -6.59 -3.65
C ASP A 15 5.11 -7.92 -3.58
N LEU A 16 4.77 -8.74 -2.57
CA LEU A 16 5.47 -10.00 -2.32
C LEU A 16 5.17 -11.04 -3.40
N HIS A 17 3.98 -10.98 -3.99
CA HIS A 17 3.51 -11.82 -5.09
C HIS A 17 3.86 -13.29 -4.90
N MET A 18 3.54 -13.82 -3.71
CA MET A 18 3.89 -15.18 -3.33
C MET A 18 3.18 -16.25 -4.17
N GLU A 19 2.18 -15.86 -4.96
CA GLU A 19 1.53 -16.72 -5.96
C GLU A 19 2.46 -17.12 -7.11
N PHE A 20 3.49 -16.32 -7.40
CA PHE A 20 4.49 -16.65 -8.41
C PHE A 20 5.70 -17.37 -7.82
N GLN A 21 6.17 -16.93 -6.67
CA GLN A 21 7.29 -17.54 -5.97
C GLN A 21 7.20 -17.27 -4.47
N PRO A 22 7.20 -18.32 -3.63
CA PRO A 22 7.20 -18.14 -2.17
C PRO A 22 8.34 -17.22 -1.72
N TRP A 23 8.05 -16.43 -0.70
CA TRP A 23 9.04 -15.64 0.01
C TRP A 23 9.10 -16.11 1.46
N LEU A 24 10.29 -16.56 1.86
CA LEU A 24 10.52 -17.04 3.21
C LEU A 24 11.29 -15.96 3.97
N HIS A 25 10.64 -15.40 4.96
CA HIS A 25 11.22 -14.42 5.86
C HIS A 25 10.92 -14.84 7.30
N GLU A 26 11.93 -14.80 8.14
CA GLU A 26 11.78 -15.02 9.59
C GLU A 26 11.66 -13.65 10.28
N PRO A 27 10.45 -13.26 10.75
CA PRO A 27 10.26 -11.94 11.32
C PRO A 27 11.06 -11.73 12.61
N ASP A 28 11.75 -10.59 12.69
CA ASP A 28 12.38 -10.13 13.92
C ASP A 28 11.30 -9.73 14.95
N PRO A 29 11.29 -10.31 16.16
CA PRO A 29 10.28 -10.01 17.17
C PRO A 29 10.32 -8.58 17.70
N ASP A 30 11.39 -7.84 17.47
CA ASP A 30 11.55 -6.45 17.93
C ASP A 30 11.12 -5.42 16.86
N ILE A 31 10.65 -5.89 15.70
CA ILE A 31 10.23 -5.06 14.58
C ILE A 31 8.72 -5.18 14.37
N PHE A 32 8.04 -4.05 14.12
CA PHE A 32 6.67 -4.01 13.66
C PHE A 32 6.64 -3.82 12.13
N TYR A 33 5.92 -4.68 11.41
CA TYR A 33 5.98 -4.68 9.95
C TYR A 33 4.79 -3.93 9.33
N LEU A 34 5.05 -3.21 8.25
CA LEU A 34 4.08 -2.50 7.43
C LEU A 34 4.07 -3.15 6.04
N ASN A 35 2.97 -3.82 5.71
CA ASN A 35 2.80 -4.51 4.43
C ASN A 35 1.83 -3.74 3.55
N ALA A 36 2.34 -3.18 2.45
CA ALA A 36 1.58 -2.34 1.54
C ALA A 36 0.87 -3.13 0.42
N GLY A 37 0.50 -4.38 0.67
CA GLY A 37 -0.37 -5.17 -0.22
C GLY A 37 0.35 -6.05 -1.24
N ASP A 38 -0.45 -6.72 -2.05
CA ASP A 38 -0.04 -7.71 -3.05
C ASP A 38 0.79 -8.85 -2.46
N THR A 39 0.25 -9.41 -1.39
CA THR A 39 0.87 -10.55 -0.70
C THR A 39 0.58 -11.87 -1.42
N HIS A 40 -0.71 -12.19 -1.60
CA HIS A 40 -1.16 -13.42 -2.27
C HIS A 40 -2.67 -13.36 -2.54
N PRO A 41 -3.20 -13.79 -3.73
CA PRO A 41 -4.64 -13.79 -4.02
C PRO A 41 -5.48 -14.62 -3.04
N SER A 42 -4.93 -15.74 -2.52
CA SER A 42 -5.66 -16.58 -1.54
C SER A 42 -5.70 -15.95 -0.15
N PRO A 43 -6.89 -15.69 0.43
CA PRO A 43 -7.02 -15.22 1.82
C PRO A 43 -6.34 -16.14 2.82
N LEU A 44 -6.47 -17.46 2.64
CA LEU A 44 -5.85 -18.45 3.54
C LEU A 44 -4.32 -18.32 3.57
N MET A 45 -3.71 -18.01 2.43
CA MET A 45 -2.25 -17.83 2.36
C MET A 45 -1.83 -16.51 2.99
N ARG A 46 -2.64 -15.44 2.85
CA ARG A 46 -2.40 -14.17 3.56
C ARG A 46 -2.51 -14.35 5.06
N ASP A 47 -3.58 -14.99 5.55
CA ASP A 47 -3.79 -15.26 6.97
C ASP A 47 -2.62 -16.10 7.54
N TYR A 48 -2.16 -17.10 6.80
CA TYR A 48 -0.99 -17.88 7.20
C TYR A 48 0.27 -17.01 7.26
N PHE A 49 0.54 -16.21 6.23
CA PHE A 49 1.67 -15.29 6.19
C PHE A 49 1.66 -14.34 7.39
N GLU A 50 0.55 -13.66 7.64
CA GLU A 50 0.42 -12.70 8.75
C GLU A 50 0.58 -13.37 10.12
N SER A 51 0.14 -14.64 10.26
CA SER A 51 0.29 -15.39 11.50
C SER A 51 1.76 -15.59 11.92
N LEU A 52 2.68 -15.60 10.95
CA LEU A 52 4.13 -15.73 11.23
C LEU A 52 4.68 -14.53 12.02
N TYR A 53 4.06 -13.37 11.86
CA TYR A 53 4.46 -12.12 12.53
C TYR A 53 3.91 -11.96 13.95
N LYS A 54 3.08 -12.90 14.41
CA LYS A 54 2.55 -12.94 15.79
C LYS A 54 1.89 -11.64 16.24
N GLY A 55 1.15 -10.99 15.34
CA GLY A 55 0.46 -9.73 15.60
C GLY A 55 1.33 -8.47 15.44
N LYS A 56 2.56 -8.61 14.99
CA LYS A 56 3.46 -7.48 14.71
C LYS A 56 3.51 -7.13 13.21
N ILE A 57 2.37 -7.13 12.56
CA ILE A 57 2.22 -6.71 11.18
C ILE A 57 0.90 -5.98 10.99
N PHE A 58 0.94 -4.91 10.21
CA PHE A 58 -0.20 -4.21 9.68
C PHE A 58 -0.19 -4.35 8.16
N SER A 59 -1.18 -5.03 7.60
CA SER A 59 -1.26 -5.31 6.17
C SER A 59 -2.48 -4.66 5.56
N VAL A 60 -2.33 -4.07 4.39
CA VAL A 60 -3.46 -3.71 3.52
C VAL A 60 -3.52 -4.66 2.34
N LYS A 61 -4.65 -4.71 1.65
CA LYS A 61 -4.76 -5.44 0.39
C LYS A 61 -4.28 -4.58 -0.77
N GLY A 62 -3.51 -5.20 -1.68
CA GLY A 62 -3.28 -4.69 -3.01
C GLY A 62 -4.31 -5.23 -4.01
N ASN A 63 -4.20 -4.84 -5.28
CA ASN A 63 -5.15 -5.29 -6.31
C ASN A 63 -5.10 -6.79 -6.55
N HIS A 64 -3.91 -7.44 -6.52
CA HIS A 64 -3.78 -8.89 -6.66
C HIS A 64 -4.44 -9.67 -5.52
N ASP A 65 -4.51 -9.11 -4.32
CA ASP A 65 -5.18 -9.75 -3.18
C ASP A 65 -6.69 -9.92 -3.40
N TYR A 66 -7.28 -9.21 -4.39
CA TYR A 66 -8.68 -9.36 -4.81
C TYR A 66 -8.87 -10.31 -6.00
N TYR A 67 -7.81 -10.76 -6.67
CA TYR A 67 -7.92 -11.62 -7.86
C TYR A 67 -8.64 -12.93 -7.55
N GLY A 68 -9.60 -13.28 -8.41
CA GLY A 68 -10.47 -14.43 -8.22
C GLY A 68 -11.65 -14.21 -7.26
N HIS A 69 -11.66 -13.09 -6.52
CA HIS A 69 -12.69 -12.74 -5.55
C HIS A 69 -13.63 -11.64 -6.05
N SER A 70 -14.71 -11.41 -5.30
CA SER A 70 -15.64 -10.32 -5.62
C SER A 70 -15.11 -8.99 -5.11
N PHE A 71 -15.19 -7.98 -5.97
CA PHE A 71 -14.96 -6.60 -5.57
C PHE A 71 -16.03 -6.18 -4.55
N ARG A 72 -15.59 -5.85 -3.35
CA ARG A 72 -16.46 -5.31 -2.31
C ARG A 72 -16.24 -3.83 -2.20
N ASP A 73 -17.34 -3.10 -2.28
CA ASP A 73 -17.29 -1.64 -2.19
C ASP A 73 -16.79 -1.27 -0.81
N ALA A 74 -15.72 -0.47 -0.78
CA ALA A 74 -15.26 0.16 0.44
C ALA A 74 -14.86 -0.81 1.57
N ASP A 75 -14.31 -1.97 1.23
CA ASP A 75 -13.67 -2.82 2.25
C ASP A 75 -12.44 -2.08 2.80
N LEU A 76 -12.62 -1.48 3.96
CA LEU A 76 -11.49 -1.09 4.81
C LEU A 76 -11.09 -2.32 5.60
N ASP A 77 -9.86 -2.77 5.44
CA ASP A 77 -9.31 -3.85 6.25
C ASP A 77 -9.26 -3.43 7.72
N PHE A 78 -9.09 -2.12 7.96
CA PHE A 78 -9.11 -1.50 9.29
C PHE A 78 -10.03 -0.28 9.26
N PRO A 79 -11.26 -0.38 9.80
CA PRO A 79 -12.18 0.76 9.85
C PRO A 79 -11.76 1.87 10.82
N GLU A 80 -10.87 1.55 11.77
CA GLU A 80 -10.28 2.47 12.73
C GLU A 80 -8.74 2.36 12.68
N PRO A 81 -8.00 3.47 12.88
CA PRO A 81 -6.55 3.40 12.96
C PRO A 81 -6.07 2.51 14.10
N LEU A 82 -5.07 1.69 13.83
CA LEU A 82 -4.39 0.89 14.84
C LEU A 82 -3.43 1.77 15.63
N ASP A 83 -3.50 1.73 16.95
CA ASP A 83 -2.56 2.43 17.83
C ASP A 83 -1.52 1.45 18.38
N ILE A 84 -0.26 1.70 18.05
CA ILE A 84 0.88 0.93 18.54
C ILE A 84 1.81 1.88 19.31
N GLU A 85 1.77 1.77 20.64
CA GLU A 85 2.62 2.57 21.54
C GLU A 85 2.51 4.10 21.30
N GLY A 86 1.32 4.57 20.90
CA GLY A 86 1.03 5.97 20.62
C GLY A 86 1.24 6.39 19.16
N ILE A 87 1.75 5.52 18.29
CA ILE A 87 1.84 5.73 16.85
C ILE A 87 0.57 5.17 16.19
N LYS A 88 -0.19 6.02 15.52
CA LYS A 88 -1.42 5.64 14.84
C LYS A 88 -1.17 5.28 13.39
N ILE A 89 -1.64 4.11 12.96
CA ILE A 89 -1.48 3.57 11.62
C ILE A 89 -2.87 3.43 10.99
N ALA A 90 -3.07 4.03 9.83
CA ALA A 90 -4.26 3.83 9.00
C ALA A 90 -3.86 3.20 7.66
N GLY A 91 -4.74 2.39 7.09
CA GLY A 91 -4.41 1.77 5.80
C GLY A 91 -5.61 1.43 4.95
N ALA A 92 -5.39 1.41 3.64
CA ALA A 92 -6.38 1.06 2.63
C ALA A 92 -5.70 0.70 1.30
N THR A 93 -6.39 -0.04 0.43
CA THR A 93 -5.90 -0.29 -0.94
C THR A 93 -5.69 1.02 -1.72
N LEU A 94 -6.50 2.04 -1.45
CA LEU A 94 -6.52 3.34 -2.12
C LEU A 94 -6.62 3.20 -3.65
N TRP A 95 -7.72 2.60 -4.14
CA TRP A 95 -8.01 2.60 -5.58
C TRP A 95 -7.90 4.00 -6.18
N THR A 96 -7.52 4.11 -7.44
CA THR A 96 -7.15 5.40 -8.05
C THR A 96 -8.36 6.23 -8.50
N ASP A 97 -8.15 7.53 -8.69
CA ASP A 97 -9.16 8.46 -9.22
C ASP A 97 -9.19 8.39 -10.75
N ILE A 98 -10.12 7.61 -11.31
CA ILE A 98 -10.24 7.39 -12.74
C ILE A 98 -11.48 8.12 -13.29
N SER A 99 -11.32 8.96 -14.31
CA SER A 99 -12.47 9.59 -14.96
C SER A 99 -13.34 8.58 -15.71
N PRO A 100 -14.67 8.88 -15.93
CA PRO A 100 -15.56 7.98 -16.67
C PRO A 100 -15.08 7.65 -18.08
N VAL A 101 -14.37 8.57 -18.73
CA VAL A 101 -13.81 8.34 -20.08
C VAL A 101 -12.66 7.35 -20.01
N ARG A 102 -11.77 7.50 -19.03
CA ARG A 102 -10.61 6.62 -18.83
C ARG A 102 -11.00 5.22 -18.36
N TRP A 103 -12.21 5.06 -17.79
CA TRP A 103 -12.70 3.75 -17.38
C TRP A 103 -12.82 2.75 -18.55
N TRP A 104 -13.03 3.22 -19.78
CA TRP A 104 -13.03 2.33 -20.94
C TRP A 104 -11.65 1.76 -21.22
N ASP A 105 -10.61 2.60 -21.13
CA ASP A 105 -9.22 2.17 -21.28
C ASP A 105 -8.83 1.24 -20.12
N PHE A 106 -9.23 1.57 -18.89
CA PHE A 106 -9.00 0.71 -17.71
C PHE A 106 -9.54 -0.70 -17.94
N LYS A 107 -10.76 -0.84 -18.43
CA LYS A 107 -11.36 -2.15 -18.72
C LYS A 107 -10.62 -2.94 -19.80
N GLU A 108 -10.03 -2.25 -20.75
CA GLU A 108 -9.33 -2.87 -21.87
C GLU A 108 -7.91 -3.31 -21.47
N TYR A 109 -7.21 -2.48 -20.70
CA TYR A 109 -5.78 -2.65 -20.44
C TYR A 109 -5.43 -3.17 -19.05
N MET A 110 -6.32 -2.97 -18.05
CA MET A 110 -6.00 -3.40 -16.68
C MET A 110 -6.53 -4.80 -16.38
N MET A 111 -5.62 -5.66 -15.91
CA MET A 111 -5.93 -7.03 -15.51
C MET A 111 -6.91 -7.09 -14.32
N ASP A 112 -6.96 -6.04 -13.51
CA ASP A 112 -7.86 -5.92 -12.36
C ASP A 112 -9.32 -6.08 -12.77
N TYR A 113 -9.73 -5.41 -13.84
CA TYR A 113 -11.10 -5.52 -14.33
C TYR A 113 -11.47 -6.94 -14.76
N GLN A 114 -10.51 -7.69 -15.28
CA GLN A 114 -10.72 -9.08 -15.75
C GLN A 114 -10.68 -10.08 -14.60
N ASN A 115 -9.85 -9.85 -13.59
CA ASN A 115 -9.60 -10.81 -12.52
C ASN A 115 -10.42 -10.56 -11.25
N ILE A 116 -11.02 -9.39 -11.08
CA ILE A 116 -11.82 -9.04 -9.90
C ILE A 116 -13.30 -9.04 -10.27
N LYS A 117 -14.06 -9.98 -9.71
CA LYS A 117 -15.48 -10.19 -10.06
C LYS A 117 -16.35 -9.02 -9.59
N GLY A 118 -17.23 -8.54 -10.47
CA GLY A 118 -18.23 -7.52 -10.12
C GLY A 118 -17.67 -6.10 -9.97
N MET A 119 -16.43 -5.87 -10.38
CA MET A 119 -15.87 -4.54 -10.49
C MET A 119 -16.64 -3.73 -11.55
N ASN A 120 -17.04 -2.53 -11.22
CA ASN A 120 -17.61 -1.56 -12.14
C ASN A 120 -17.23 -0.15 -11.69
N TYR A 121 -17.46 0.84 -12.56
CA TYR A 121 -17.04 2.21 -12.32
C TYR A 121 -17.55 2.79 -10.99
N ASP A 122 -18.86 2.68 -10.74
CA ASP A 122 -19.46 3.29 -9.54
C ASP A 122 -18.92 2.69 -8.25
N ARG A 123 -18.72 1.37 -8.23
CA ARG A 123 -18.15 0.66 -7.07
C ARG A 123 -16.67 0.99 -6.88
N TYR A 124 -15.94 1.07 -7.98
CA TYR A 124 -14.52 1.43 -7.96
C TYR A 124 -14.32 2.83 -7.40
N MET A 125 -15.05 3.83 -7.92
CA MET A 125 -14.98 5.21 -7.45
C MET A 125 -15.48 5.36 -6.01
N LYS A 126 -16.52 4.61 -5.63
CA LYS A 126 -16.97 4.57 -4.24
C LYS A 126 -15.88 4.06 -3.31
N ALA A 127 -15.16 3.00 -3.70
CA ALA A 127 -14.04 2.49 -2.93
C ALA A 127 -12.90 3.53 -2.83
N HIS A 128 -12.54 4.17 -3.95
CA HIS A 128 -11.57 5.28 -3.96
C HIS A 128 -11.95 6.38 -2.95
N GLU A 129 -13.17 6.92 -3.07
CA GLU A 129 -13.63 8.01 -2.20
C GLU A 129 -13.71 7.60 -0.72
N THR A 130 -14.14 6.37 -0.44
CA THR A 130 -14.18 5.86 0.94
C THR A 130 -12.78 5.74 1.54
N HIS A 131 -11.83 5.17 0.80
CA HIS A 131 -10.45 5.02 1.25
C HIS A 131 -9.77 6.38 1.46
N LYS A 132 -9.93 7.28 0.51
CA LYS A 132 -9.43 8.65 0.60
C LYS A 132 -10.00 9.37 1.82
N HIS A 133 -11.33 9.37 1.95
CA HIS A 133 -12.00 10.01 3.10
C HIS A 133 -11.52 9.45 4.44
N TYR A 134 -11.40 8.13 4.54
CA TYR A 134 -10.89 7.47 5.74
C TYR A 134 -9.47 7.93 6.08
N LEU A 135 -8.54 7.87 5.14
CA LEU A 135 -7.15 8.26 5.36
C LEU A 135 -7.03 9.72 5.82
N PHE A 136 -7.67 10.65 5.13
CA PHE A 136 -7.61 12.08 5.44
C PHE A 136 -8.25 12.45 6.78
N ASN A 137 -9.19 11.65 7.30
CA ASN A 137 -9.85 11.88 8.58
C ASN A 137 -9.32 10.97 9.71
N SER A 138 -8.40 10.08 9.43
CA SER A 138 -7.87 9.10 10.40
C SER A 138 -7.08 9.74 11.54
N GLY A 139 -6.42 10.88 11.28
CA GLY A 139 -5.45 11.49 12.19
C GLY A 139 -4.22 10.61 12.45
N ALA A 140 -3.96 9.63 11.57
CA ALA A 140 -2.87 8.69 11.71
C ALA A 140 -1.51 9.34 11.42
N ASP A 141 -0.48 8.80 12.08
CA ASP A 141 0.91 9.21 11.88
C ASP A 141 1.54 8.47 10.70
N ILE A 142 1.03 7.26 10.38
CA ILE A 142 1.48 6.44 9.26
C ILE A 142 0.27 6.06 8.40
N TRP A 143 0.41 6.22 7.08
CA TRP A 143 -0.51 5.61 6.13
C TRP A 143 0.17 4.43 5.43
N VAL A 144 -0.51 3.28 5.41
CA VAL A 144 -0.12 2.12 4.60
C VAL A 144 -1.16 1.99 3.50
N ILE A 145 -0.74 2.18 2.26
CA ILE A 145 -1.63 2.14 1.10
C ILE A 145 -1.02 1.23 0.03
N HIS A 146 -1.81 0.83 -0.97
CA HIS A 146 -1.25 0.03 -2.05
C HIS A 146 -0.95 0.87 -3.30
N HIS A 147 -1.95 1.56 -3.84
CA HIS A 147 -1.72 2.43 -5.01
C HIS A 147 -0.94 3.70 -4.65
N LEU A 148 -0.32 4.29 -5.66
CA LEU A 148 0.59 5.42 -5.51
C LEU A 148 -0.14 6.70 -5.05
N PRO A 149 0.37 7.41 -4.05
CA PRO A 149 -0.24 8.65 -3.54
C PRO A 149 0.08 9.88 -4.39
N SER A 150 1.01 9.78 -5.33
CA SER A 150 1.45 10.88 -6.20
C SER A 150 2.13 10.34 -7.45
N PHE A 151 2.09 11.12 -8.53
CA PHE A 151 2.88 10.81 -9.73
C PHE A 151 4.39 10.90 -9.51
N GLN A 152 4.86 11.43 -8.39
CA GLN A 152 6.27 11.36 -8.00
C GLN A 152 6.74 9.92 -7.75
N SER A 153 5.83 9.01 -7.38
CA SER A 153 6.13 7.57 -7.22
C SER A 153 6.28 6.83 -8.56
N VAL A 154 5.87 7.42 -9.66
CA VAL A 154 5.98 6.81 -10.99
C VAL A 154 7.43 6.82 -11.43
N HIS A 155 7.99 5.62 -11.72
CA HIS A 155 9.35 5.49 -12.20
C HIS A 155 9.59 6.28 -13.51
N GLU A 156 10.80 6.78 -13.71
CA GLU A 156 11.13 7.63 -14.85
C GLU A 156 10.83 7.00 -16.22
N ASP A 157 10.97 5.68 -16.35
CA ASP A 157 10.64 4.93 -17.57
C ASP A 157 9.16 5.05 -17.96
N TYR A 158 8.28 5.29 -17.01
CA TYR A 158 6.83 5.35 -17.21
C TYR A 158 6.24 6.76 -17.01
N ARG A 159 7.08 7.77 -16.75
CA ARG A 159 6.63 9.13 -16.42
C ARG A 159 5.68 9.74 -17.45
N ASN A 160 5.85 9.39 -18.72
CA ASN A 160 5.02 9.89 -19.82
C ASN A 160 3.94 8.88 -20.26
N SER A 161 3.70 7.82 -19.52
CA SER A 161 2.65 6.84 -19.84
C SER A 161 1.27 7.48 -19.65
N SER A 162 0.39 7.27 -20.64
CA SER A 162 -1.01 7.70 -20.54
C SER A 162 -1.84 6.86 -19.55
N GLY A 163 -1.28 5.76 -19.03
CA GLY A 163 -1.93 4.88 -18.06
C GLY A 163 -1.60 5.19 -16.59
N ASN A 164 -0.83 6.24 -16.31
CA ASN A 164 -0.39 6.52 -14.94
C ASN A 164 -1.55 6.80 -13.96
N ASP A 165 -2.68 7.28 -14.45
CA ASP A 165 -3.92 7.45 -13.68
C ASP A 165 -4.56 6.13 -13.22
N PHE A 166 -4.14 4.98 -13.78
CA PHE A 166 -4.56 3.66 -13.32
C PHE A 166 -3.73 3.16 -12.13
N PHE A 167 -2.58 3.78 -11.86
CA PHE A 167 -1.64 3.40 -10.82
C PHE A 167 -1.57 4.41 -9.68
N ALA A 168 -1.83 5.68 -9.95
CA ALA A 168 -1.62 6.78 -9.02
C ALA A 168 -2.81 7.73 -8.92
N THR A 169 -3.01 8.26 -7.72
CA THR A 169 -3.84 9.45 -7.48
C THR A 169 -2.92 10.58 -7.02
N GLU A 170 -2.98 11.74 -7.67
CA GLU A 170 -2.17 12.89 -7.25
C GLU A 170 -2.78 13.55 -6.01
N MET A 171 -2.22 13.25 -4.85
CA MET A 171 -2.69 13.77 -3.56
C MET A 171 -1.73 14.76 -2.90
N SER A 172 -0.63 15.13 -3.56
CA SER A 172 0.43 15.95 -2.96
C SER A 172 -0.10 17.27 -2.39
N GLU A 173 -0.93 18.00 -3.13
CA GLU A 173 -1.50 19.27 -2.68
C GLU A 173 -2.42 19.07 -1.47
N TRP A 174 -3.25 18.03 -1.47
CA TRP A 174 -4.14 17.73 -0.34
C TRP A 174 -3.35 17.35 0.93
N ILE A 175 -2.24 16.61 0.78
CA ILE A 175 -1.35 16.27 1.91
C ILE A 175 -0.69 17.54 2.46
N LEU A 176 -0.23 18.43 1.58
CA LEU A 176 0.38 19.72 1.98
C LEU A 176 -0.59 20.62 2.76
N ASP A 177 -1.89 20.58 2.42
CA ASP A 177 -2.93 21.38 3.04
C ASP A 177 -3.44 20.79 4.38
N MET A 178 -3.02 19.57 4.74
CA MET A 178 -3.42 18.97 6.01
C MET A 178 -2.85 19.70 7.21
N LYS A 179 -3.68 19.96 8.23
CA LYS A 179 -3.20 20.49 9.52
C LYS A 179 -2.24 19.54 10.26
N LYS A 180 -2.47 18.25 10.11
CA LYS A 180 -1.63 17.18 10.65
C LYS A 180 -1.47 16.11 9.55
N PRO A 181 -0.50 16.27 8.64
CA PRO A 181 -0.23 15.24 7.64
C PRO A 181 0.42 14.01 8.32
N PRO A 182 0.34 12.82 7.70
CA PRO A 182 1.09 11.68 8.19
C PRO A 182 2.59 11.95 8.12
N LYS A 183 3.35 11.39 9.04
CA LYS A 183 4.83 11.44 9.01
C LYS A 183 5.39 10.55 7.91
N LEU A 184 4.73 9.39 7.69
CA LEU A 184 5.13 8.38 6.73
C LEU A 184 3.94 7.89 5.92
N ILE A 185 4.13 7.74 4.61
CA ILE A 185 3.27 6.96 3.72
C ILE A 185 4.09 5.81 3.15
N VAL A 186 3.61 4.58 3.33
CA VAL A 186 4.17 3.38 2.72
C VAL A 186 3.21 2.93 1.62
N HIS A 187 3.73 2.67 0.42
CA HIS A 187 2.92 2.15 -0.66
C HIS A 187 3.61 1.03 -1.45
N GLY A 188 2.87 0.39 -2.35
CA GLY A 188 3.33 -0.65 -3.26
C GLY A 188 3.01 -0.35 -4.72
N HIS A 189 2.57 -1.37 -5.45
CA HIS A 189 1.97 -1.37 -6.78
C HIS A 189 2.90 -1.02 -7.95
N THR A 190 3.84 -0.12 -7.79
CA THR A 190 4.72 0.32 -8.89
C THR A 190 5.86 -0.66 -9.20
N HIS A 191 6.12 -1.63 -8.31
CA HIS A 191 7.26 -2.54 -8.35
C HIS A 191 8.64 -1.85 -8.53
N ARG A 192 8.68 -0.54 -8.28
CA ARG A 192 9.92 0.26 -8.29
C ARG A 192 10.08 0.93 -6.94
N ALA A 193 11.25 0.75 -6.36
CA ALA A 193 11.55 1.41 -5.09
C ALA A 193 11.60 2.93 -5.26
N CYS A 194 10.98 3.65 -4.31
CA CYS A 194 11.10 5.10 -4.25
C CYS A 194 11.13 5.58 -2.79
N ASP A 195 11.71 6.75 -2.59
CA ASP A 195 11.82 7.43 -1.30
C ASP A 195 11.92 8.93 -1.54
N TYR A 196 10.88 9.68 -1.15
CA TYR A 196 10.80 11.12 -1.38
C TYR A 196 9.93 11.80 -0.32
N ILE A 197 9.85 13.13 -0.36
CA ILE A 197 9.16 13.96 0.65
C ILE A 197 8.05 14.80 -0.01
N ILE A 198 6.86 14.79 0.59
CA ILE A 198 5.78 15.75 0.33
C ILE A 198 5.59 16.60 1.58
N GLY A 199 6.09 17.84 1.57
CA GLY A 199 6.08 18.70 2.75
C GLY A 199 6.87 18.09 3.92
N SER A 200 6.17 17.64 4.98
CA SER A 200 6.77 16.91 6.10
C SER A 200 6.53 15.40 6.06
N THR A 201 5.83 14.91 5.05
CA THR A 201 5.50 13.49 4.89
C THR A 201 6.57 12.79 4.05
N ARG A 202 7.21 11.75 4.59
CA ARG A 202 8.06 10.85 3.80
C ARG A 202 7.21 9.81 3.11
N VAL A 203 7.48 9.53 1.83
CA VAL A 203 6.79 8.52 1.03
C VAL A 203 7.78 7.46 0.61
N ILE A 204 7.49 6.20 0.92
CA ILE A 204 8.38 5.07 0.65
C ILE A 204 7.62 3.97 -0.08
N CYS A 205 8.23 3.43 -1.13
CA CYS A 205 7.87 2.16 -1.74
C CYS A 205 9.06 1.22 -1.70
N HIS A 206 8.88 0.01 -1.16
CA HIS A 206 9.93 -1.00 -1.09
C HIS A 206 9.37 -2.37 -1.54
N PRO A 207 9.21 -2.56 -2.86
CA PRO A 207 8.55 -3.73 -3.42
C PRO A 207 9.50 -4.88 -3.65
N ARG A 208 9.02 -6.13 -3.50
CA ARG A 208 9.71 -7.30 -4.04
C ARG A 208 9.55 -7.37 -5.58
N GLY A 209 8.31 -7.19 -6.05
CA GLY A 209 7.93 -7.27 -7.46
C GLY A 209 7.77 -8.68 -8.00
N TYR A 210 7.67 -8.81 -9.32
CA TYR A 210 7.58 -10.11 -9.98
C TYR A 210 8.95 -10.79 -10.14
N PRO A 211 8.98 -12.13 -10.33
CA PRO A 211 10.21 -12.85 -10.67
C PRO A 211 10.93 -12.21 -11.87
N ASN A 212 12.22 -11.94 -11.72
CA ASN A 212 13.09 -11.33 -12.73
C ASN A 212 12.83 -9.84 -13.06
N GLU A 213 11.95 -9.17 -12.33
CA GLU A 213 11.67 -7.76 -12.53
C GLU A 213 12.68 -6.88 -11.80
N ASN A 214 12.98 -7.22 -10.56
CA ASN A 214 13.94 -6.51 -9.72
C ASN A 214 15.19 -7.35 -9.46
N VAL A 215 16.35 -6.71 -9.45
CA VAL A 215 17.63 -7.39 -9.18
C VAL A 215 17.72 -7.96 -7.77
N TRP A 216 16.97 -7.39 -6.82
CA TRP A 216 16.89 -7.86 -5.43
C TRP A 216 15.81 -8.91 -5.18
N PHE A 217 15.06 -9.35 -6.20
CA PHE A 217 13.90 -10.23 -6.02
C PHE A 217 14.21 -11.49 -5.20
N GLN A 218 15.36 -12.14 -5.44
CA GLN A 218 15.74 -13.37 -4.75
C GLN A 218 16.22 -13.12 -3.32
N ASP A 219 16.91 -11.99 -3.11
CA ASP A 219 17.52 -11.61 -1.83
C ASP A 219 16.71 -10.51 -1.12
N TYR A 220 15.42 -10.36 -1.48
CA TYR A 220 14.55 -9.34 -0.92
C TYR A 220 14.48 -9.42 0.60
N GLN A 221 14.73 -8.30 1.26
CA GLN A 221 14.62 -8.12 2.71
C GLN A 221 13.73 -6.90 3.01
N PRO A 222 13.03 -6.89 4.15
CA PRO A 222 12.32 -5.70 4.61
C PRO A 222 13.25 -4.48 4.74
N LEU A 223 12.76 -3.30 4.37
CA LEU A 223 13.46 -2.06 4.68
C LEU A 223 13.17 -1.69 6.13
N ILE A 224 14.22 -1.71 6.97
CA ILE A 224 14.08 -1.38 8.38
C ILE A 224 14.33 0.11 8.60
N MET A 225 13.45 0.76 9.34
CA MET A 225 13.57 2.17 9.70
C MET A 225 13.00 2.48 11.08
N GLU A 226 13.39 3.60 11.64
CA GLU A 226 12.83 4.19 12.85
C GLU A 226 12.00 5.43 12.48
N ILE A 227 10.93 5.68 13.24
CA ILE A 227 10.06 6.85 13.07
C ILE A 227 10.06 7.60 14.39
N GLU A 228 10.51 8.85 14.33
CA GLU A 228 10.50 9.78 15.46
C GLU A 228 9.11 10.40 15.73
#